data_cf94472f5ae6367593321877e1edfa35
#
_entry.id   cf94472f5ae6367593321877e1edfa35
#
_cell.length_a   1.000
_cell.length_b   1.000
_cell.length_c   1.000
_cell.angle_alpha   90.00
_cell.angle_beta   90.00
_cell.angle_gamma   90.00
#
_symmetry.space_group_name_H-M   'P 1'
#
loop_
_entity.id
_entity.type
_entity.pdbx_description
1 polymer ?
#
loop_
_entity_poly.entity_id
_entity_poly.type
_entity_poly.pdbx_seq_one_letter_code
_entity_poly.pdbx_strand_id
1 'polypeptide(L)'
;VADVGIAELLEAGVHFGHQTRRWNPKMRRFIHGERGGIYIIDLLKTQALLAQAQEFANTLAHRGGTVLFVGTKKQARDTIKDVAEAADMPYVNHRWLGGLLTNFQTINQRIRRLHDLERYEAEGQLELL
;
A
#
# COMPACT_ATOMS: atom_id res chain seq x y z
N VAL A 1 7.35 -0.67 19.15
CA VAL A 1 6.19 -0.70 18.25
C VAL A 1 4.97 -0.15 19.01
N ALA A 2 4.30 0.84 18.42
CA ALA A 2 3.13 1.46 19.05
C ALA A 2 1.93 0.51 19.02
N ASP A 3 1.26 0.36 20.17
CA ASP A 3 0.01 -0.39 20.24
C ASP A 3 -1.14 0.47 19.69
N VAL A 4 -1.93 -0.12 18.81
CA VAL A 4 -3.12 0.52 18.25
C VAL A 4 -4.36 0.01 18.97
N GLY A 5 -5.09 0.91 19.60
CA GLY A 5 -6.30 0.57 20.34
C GLY A 5 -7.54 0.44 19.46
N ILE A 6 -8.56 -0.26 19.99
CA ILE A 6 -9.85 -0.42 19.30
C ILE A 6 -10.51 0.94 19.02
N ALA A 7 -10.44 1.89 19.96
CA ALA A 7 -11.00 3.21 19.79
C ALA A 7 -10.37 3.98 18.61
N GLU A 8 -9.06 3.87 18.44
CA GLU A 8 -8.35 4.48 17.31
C GLU A 8 -8.77 3.85 15.99
N LEU A 9 -8.95 2.53 15.93
CA LEU A 9 -9.41 1.83 14.74
C LEU A 9 -10.84 2.23 14.36
N LEU A 10 -11.73 2.37 15.35
CA LEU A 10 -13.09 2.87 15.14
C LEU A 10 -13.10 4.31 14.60
N GLU A 11 -12.31 5.18 15.20
CA GLU A 11 -12.18 6.56 14.76
C GLU A 11 -11.66 6.68 13.32
N ALA A 12 -10.72 5.83 12.95
CA ALA A 12 -10.20 5.77 11.59
C ALA A 12 -11.19 5.18 10.57
N GLY A 13 -12.31 4.60 11.04
CA GLY A 13 -13.32 4.03 10.16
C GLY A 13 -12.94 2.70 9.50
N VAL A 14 -11.94 2.00 10.03
CA VAL A 14 -11.45 0.74 9.42
C VAL A 14 -12.34 -0.47 9.71
N HIS A 15 -13.43 -0.28 10.45
CA HIS A 15 -14.46 -1.29 10.71
C HIS A 15 -15.49 -1.38 9.58
N PHE A 16 -15.56 -0.40 8.68
CA PHE A 16 -16.47 -0.43 7.54
C PHE A 16 -15.96 -1.35 6.44
N GLY A 17 -16.71 -2.39 6.16
CA GLY A 17 -16.45 -3.29 5.05
C GLY A 17 -17.27 -2.94 3.81
N HIS A 18 -17.41 -3.89 2.91
CA HIS A 18 -18.21 -3.73 1.71
C HIS A 18 -19.72 -3.82 2.01
N GLN A 19 -20.53 -3.34 1.07
CA GLN A 19 -21.95 -3.61 1.06
C GLN A 19 -22.19 -5.13 1.03
N THR A 20 -23.24 -5.58 1.70
CA THR A 20 -23.53 -7.02 1.86
C THR A 20 -23.61 -7.78 0.55
N ARG A 21 -24.11 -7.13 -0.53
CA ARG A 21 -24.20 -7.73 -1.87
C ARG A 21 -22.85 -7.98 -2.55
N ARG A 22 -21.78 -7.33 -2.09
CA ARG A 22 -20.43 -7.37 -2.69
C ARG A 22 -19.45 -8.17 -1.89
N TRP A 23 -19.90 -8.88 -0.88
CA TRP A 23 -18.97 -9.58 -0.01
C TRP A 23 -18.32 -10.78 -0.68
N ASN A 24 -17.12 -11.12 -0.20
CA ASN A 24 -16.47 -12.38 -0.53
C ASN A 24 -16.67 -13.34 0.66
N PRO A 25 -17.30 -14.51 0.46
CA PRO A 25 -17.53 -15.47 1.56
C PRO A 25 -16.27 -15.87 2.32
N LYS A 26 -15.11 -15.79 1.71
CA LYS A 26 -13.83 -16.06 2.37
C LYS A 26 -13.51 -15.08 3.49
N MET A 27 -14.15 -13.92 3.49
CA MET A 27 -14.00 -12.90 4.53
C MET A 27 -14.90 -13.13 5.74
N ARG A 28 -15.75 -14.15 5.72
CA ARG A 28 -16.72 -14.42 6.81
C ARG A 28 -16.06 -14.43 8.19
N ARG A 29 -14.91 -15.04 8.32
CA ARG A 29 -14.18 -15.17 9.59
C ARG A 29 -13.71 -13.84 10.18
N PHE A 30 -13.68 -12.77 9.36
CA PHE A 30 -13.23 -11.44 9.77
C PHE A 30 -14.39 -10.47 9.97
N ILE A 31 -15.61 -10.90 9.75
CA ILE A 31 -16.80 -10.06 9.82
C ILE A 31 -17.46 -10.25 11.18
N HIS A 32 -17.68 -9.13 11.89
CA HIS A 32 -18.41 -9.10 13.15
C HIS A 32 -19.93 -9.23 12.95
N GLY A 33 -20.47 -8.49 11.98
CA GLY A 33 -21.90 -8.47 11.69
C GLY A 33 -22.22 -7.50 10.55
N GLU A 34 -23.50 -7.14 10.46
CA GLU A 34 -24.01 -6.24 9.43
C GLU A 34 -24.73 -5.06 10.11
N ARG A 35 -24.60 -3.88 9.53
CA ARG A 35 -25.33 -2.68 9.94
C ARG A 35 -25.66 -1.82 8.72
N GLY A 36 -26.95 -1.55 8.48
CA GLY A 36 -27.36 -0.69 7.38
C GLY A 36 -26.94 -1.18 6.00
N GLY A 37 -26.92 -2.50 5.77
CA GLY A 37 -26.48 -3.08 4.51
C GLY A 37 -24.99 -3.12 4.28
N ILE A 38 -24.18 -2.81 5.29
CA ILE A 38 -22.72 -2.81 5.23
C ILE A 38 -22.19 -3.81 6.27
N TYR A 39 -21.24 -4.64 5.87
CA TYR A 39 -20.55 -5.53 6.79
C TYR A 39 -19.62 -4.73 7.71
N ILE A 40 -19.61 -5.10 8.98
CA ILE A 40 -18.71 -4.53 9.98
C ILE A 40 -17.60 -5.55 10.25
N ILE A 41 -16.37 -5.11 10.09
CA ILE A 41 -15.18 -5.93 10.31
C ILE A 41 -14.90 -6.05 11.80
N ASP A 42 -14.51 -7.26 12.24
CA ASP A 42 -14.15 -7.54 13.61
C ASP A 42 -12.82 -6.89 13.97
N LEU A 43 -12.89 -5.79 14.73
CA LEU A 43 -11.71 -5.01 15.10
C LEU A 43 -10.80 -5.72 16.11
N LEU A 44 -11.31 -6.66 16.89
CA LEU A 44 -10.46 -7.45 17.79
C LEU A 44 -9.47 -8.29 16.97
N LYS A 45 -9.94 -8.89 15.89
CA LYS A 45 -9.09 -9.61 14.95
C LYS A 45 -8.15 -8.67 14.21
N THR A 46 -8.63 -7.51 13.79
CA THR A 46 -7.80 -6.50 13.13
C THR A 46 -6.65 -6.07 14.03
N GLN A 47 -6.93 -5.80 15.31
CA GLN A 47 -5.91 -5.39 16.26
C GLN A 47 -4.82 -6.46 16.43
N ALA A 48 -5.22 -7.72 16.59
CA ALA A 48 -4.29 -8.84 16.74
C ALA A 48 -3.42 -9.03 15.49
N LEU A 49 -4.04 -8.99 14.30
CA LEU A 49 -3.33 -9.15 13.03
C LEU A 49 -2.43 -7.95 12.72
N LEU A 50 -2.85 -6.75 13.09
CA LEU A 50 -2.03 -5.54 12.94
C LEU A 50 -0.77 -5.63 13.81
N ALA A 51 -0.88 -6.10 15.04
CA ALA A 51 0.28 -6.32 15.90
C ALA A 51 1.28 -7.32 15.28
N GLN A 52 0.78 -8.40 14.69
CA GLN A 52 1.63 -9.36 13.97
C GLN A 52 2.32 -8.73 12.75
N ALA A 53 1.59 -7.92 11.99
CA ALA A 53 2.14 -7.22 10.83
C ALA A 53 3.22 -6.22 11.23
N GLN A 54 3.01 -5.49 12.32
CA GLN A 54 4.01 -4.56 12.87
C GLN A 54 5.28 -5.28 13.31
N GLU A 55 5.14 -6.41 13.98
CA GLU A 55 6.28 -7.22 14.41
C GLU A 55 7.06 -7.76 13.21
N PHE A 56 6.35 -8.25 12.19
CA PHE A 56 6.97 -8.70 10.95
C PHE A 56 7.78 -7.58 10.29
N ALA A 57 7.17 -6.40 10.12
CA ALA A 57 7.84 -5.25 9.51
C ALA A 57 9.06 -4.80 10.32
N ASN A 58 8.94 -4.79 11.64
CA ASN A 58 10.04 -4.43 12.53
C ASN A 58 11.21 -5.39 12.40
N THR A 59 10.95 -6.70 12.39
CA THR A 59 11.97 -7.73 12.20
C THR A 59 12.64 -7.59 10.83
N LEU A 60 11.86 -7.35 9.79
CA LEU A 60 12.39 -7.15 8.44
C LEU A 60 13.31 -5.92 8.38
N ALA A 61 12.90 -4.82 8.99
CA ALA A 61 13.69 -3.59 9.03
C ALA A 61 15.02 -3.79 9.76
N HIS A 62 15.01 -4.51 10.88
CA HIS A 62 16.24 -4.84 11.62
C HIS A 62 17.23 -5.68 10.82
N ARG A 63 16.73 -6.46 9.87
CA ARG A 63 17.57 -7.26 8.97
C ARG A 63 18.04 -6.49 7.74
N GLY A 64 17.72 -5.21 7.65
CA GLY A 64 18.05 -4.38 6.49
C GLY A 64 17.15 -4.65 5.28
N GLY A 65 15.98 -5.24 5.47
CA GLY A 65 15.03 -5.52 4.41
C GLY A 65 14.33 -4.25 3.90
N THR A 66 13.75 -4.35 2.72
CA THR A 66 13.03 -3.26 2.08
C THR A 66 11.55 -3.60 1.98
N VAL A 67 10.70 -2.62 2.33
CA VAL A 67 9.25 -2.71 2.18
C VAL A 67 8.82 -1.82 1.03
N LEU A 68 8.15 -2.40 0.05
CA LEU A 68 7.51 -1.64 -1.02
C LEU A 68 6.08 -1.29 -0.61
N PHE A 69 5.82 0.00 -0.39
CA PHE A 69 4.48 0.48 -0.08
C PHE A 69 3.66 0.62 -1.35
N VAL A 70 2.48 0.05 -1.38
CA VAL A 70 1.58 0.10 -2.54
C VAL A 70 0.22 0.62 -2.11
N GLY A 71 -0.20 1.73 -2.70
CA GLY A 71 -1.52 2.30 -2.44
C GLY A 71 -1.98 3.08 -3.66
N THR A 72 -2.68 2.41 -4.57
CA THR A 72 -3.15 3.00 -5.83
C THR A 72 -4.56 3.56 -5.75
N LYS A 73 -5.30 3.22 -4.69
CA LYS A 73 -6.62 3.77 -4.44
C LYS A 73 -6.51 5.27 -4.16
N LYS A 74 -7.38 6.06 -4.76
CA LYS A 74 -7.33 7.52 -4.67
C LYS A 74 -7.22 8.03 -3.23
N GLN A 75 -7.96 7.42 -2.30
CA GLN A 75 -7.96 7.80 -0.89
C GLN A 75 -6.66 7.48 -0.15
N ALA A 76 -5.85 6.55 -0.67
CA ALA A 76 -4.63 6.10 -0.04
C ALA A 76 -3.34 6.73 -0.61
N ARG A 77 -3.41 7.33 -1.80
CA ARG A 77 -2.24 7.78 -2.55
C ARG A 77 -1.29 8.67 -1.76
N ASP A 78 -1.83 9.75 -1.20
CA ASP A 78 -0.99 10.74 -0.51
C ASP A 78 -0.41 10.17 0.79
N THR A 79 -1.21 9.44 1.54
CA THR A 79 -0.76 8.79 2.78
C THR A 79 0.34 7.76 2.51
N ILE A 80 0.20 6.95 1.48
CA ILE A 80 1.22 5.95 1.10
C ILE A 80 2.55 6.63 0.76
N LYS A 81 2.51 7.71 -0.02
CA LYS A 81 3.71 8.50 -0.32
C LYS A 81 4.36 9.04 0.95
N ASP A 82 3.59 9.69 1.81
CA ASP A 82 4.11 10.35 3.01
C ASP A 82 4.74 9.34 3.98
N VAL A 83 4.07 8.23 4.24
CA VAL A 83 4.60 7.22 5.16
C VAL A 83 5.80 6.48 4.59
N ALA A 84 5.83 6.20 3.29
CA ALA A 84 6.96 5.57 2.64
C ALA A 84 8.20 6.48 2.66
N GLU A 85 8.04 7.76 2.35
CA GLU A 85 9.12 8.74 2.42
C GLU A 85 9.63 8.90 3.85
N ALA A 86 8.74 8.95 4.84
CA ALA A 86 9.13 9.03 6.24
C ALA A 86 9.94 7.82 6.70
N ALA A 87 9.68 6.63 6.15
CA ALA A 87 10.40 5.40 6.43
C ALA A 87 11.62 5.18 5.52
N ASP A 88 11.87 6.07 4.58
CA ASP A 88 12.91 5.93 3.54
C ASP A 88 12.76 4.62 2.75
N MET A 89 11.52 4.30 2.37
CA MET A 89 11.16 3.10 1.63
C MET A 89 10.52 3.44 0.28
N PRO A 90 10.64 2.56 -0.72
CA PRO A 90 9.99 2.78 -2.01
C PRO A 90 8.48 2.67 -1.93
N TYR A 91 7.80 3.35 -2.84
CA TYR A 91 6.35 3.30 -2.93
C TYR A 91 5.84 3.32 -4.37
N VAL A 92 4.64 2.77 -4.56
CA VAL A 92 3.85 2.88 -5.79
C VAL A 92 2.47 3.40 -5.40
N ASN A 93 2.15 4.63 -5.77
CA ASN A 93 0.88 5.27 -5.46
C ASN A 93 0.09 5.76 -6.68
N HIS A 94 0.54 5.38 -7.86
CA HIS A 94 -0.17 5.56 -9.12
C HIS A 94 -0.58 4.21 -9.68
N ARG A 95 -0.89 4.13 -10.94
CA ARG A 95 -1.28 2.88 -11.58
C ARG A 95 -0.20 1.82 -11.39
N TRP A 96 -0.59 0.62 -10.95
CA TRP A 96 0.31 -0.53 -10.91
C TRP A 96 0.62 -0.99 -12.34
N LEU A 97 1.88 -1.01 -12.70
CA LEU A 97 2.31 -1.52 -13.99
C LEU A 97 2.34 -3.04 -13.99
N GLY A 98 1.64 -3.66 -14.93
CA GLY A 98 1.67 -5.11 -15.07
C GLY A 98 3.10 -5.59 -15.30
N GLY A 99 3.50 -6.62 -14.54
CA GLY A 99 4.85 -7.17 -14.62
C GLY A 99 5.91 -6.42 -13.83
N LEU A 100 5.53 -5.45 -13.00
CA LEU A 100 6.50 -4.68 -12.20
C LEU A 100 7.42 -5.57 -11.35
N LEU A 101 6.89 -6.64 -10.79
CA LEU A 101 7.66 -7.62 -10.02
C LEU A 101 8.03 -8.85 -10.83
N THR A 102 7.15 -9.30 -11.71
CA THR A 102 7.31 -10.57 -12.44
C THR A 102 8.08 -10.41 -13.76
N ASN A 103 8.15 -9.22 -14.31
CA ASN A 103 8.89 -8.89 -15.53
C ASN A 103 9.65 -7.57 -15.37
N PHE A 104 10.41 -7.46 -14.31
CA PHE A 104 11.14 -6.23 -13.97
C PHE A 104 12.17 -5.88 -15.05
N GLN A 105 12.73 -6.85 -15.75
CA GLN A 105 13.69 -6.60 -16.82
C GLN A 105 13.13 -5.63 -17.87
N THR A 106 11.89 -5.85 -18.31
CA THR A 106 11.21 -4.97 -19.29
C THR A 106 10.91 -3.61 -18.67
N ILE A 107 10.44 -3.57 -17.42
CA ILE A 107 10.18 -2.32 -16.70
C ILE A 107 11.47 -1.52 -16.54
N ASN A 108 12.57 -2.18 -16.21
CA ASN A 108 13.87 -1.54 -16.05
C ASN A 108 14.37 -0.88 -17.34
N GLN A 109 14.09 -1.47 -18.51
CA GLN A 109 14.40 -0.85 -19.79
C GLN A 109 13.66 0.49 -19.97
N ARG A 110 12.41 0.57 -19.51
CA ARG A 110 11.64 1.83 -19.53
C ARG A 110 12.20 2.86 -18.56
N ILE A 111 12.67 2.43 -17.41
CA ILE A 111 13.32 3.32 -16.43
C ILE A 111 14.62 3.89 -17.02
N ARG A 112 15.41 3.05 -17.68
CA ARG A 112 16.61 3.51 -18.36
C ARG A 112 16.29 4.53 -19.46
N ARG A 113 15.22 4.29 -20.21
CA ARG A 113 14.77 5.25 -21.24
C ARG A 113 14.36 6.57 -20.63
N LEU A 114 13.71 6.57 -19.48
CA LEU A 114 13.36 7.77 -18.73
C LEU A 114 14.64 8.56 -18.37
N HIS A 115 15.63 7.89 -17.80
CA HIS A 115 16.89 8.53 -17.42
C HIS A 115 17.63 9.11 -18.65
N ASP A 116 17.59 8.41 -19.78
CA ASP A 116 18.18 8.92 -21.04
C ASP A 116 17.46 10.19 -21.50
N LEU A 117 16.13 10.23 -21.44
CA LEU A 117 15.35 11.40 -21.82
C LEU A 117 15.60 12.59 -20.87
N GLU A 118 15.68 12.34 -19.57
CA GLU A 118 16.02 13.38 -18.57
C GLU A 118 17.41 13.95 -18.84
N ARG A 119 18.37 13.09 -19.16
CA ARG A 119 19.71 13.51 -19.53
C ARG A 119 19.72 14.35 -20.81
N TYR A 120 18.98 13.94 -21.84
CA TYR A 120 18.88 14.70 -23.10
C TYR A 120 18.22 16.06 -22.88
N GLU A 121 17.23 16.14 -22.02
CA GLU A 121 16.60 17.40 -21.65
C GLU A 121 17.59 18.33 -20.96
N ALA A 122 18.36 17.82 -19.98
CA ALA A 122 19.37 18.57 -19.26
C ALA A 122 20.51 19.08 -20.16
N GLU A 123 20.87 18.28 -21.19
CA GLU A 123 21.89 18.60 -22.15
C GLU A 123 21.40 19.46 -23.36
N GLY A 124 20.07 19.73 -23.40
CA GLY A 124 19.45 20.46 -24.50
C GLY A 124 19.32 19.69 -25.80
N GLN A 125 19.52 18.37 -25.77
CA GLN A 125 19.45 17.52 -26.97
C GLN A 125 18.01 17.12 -27.35
N LEU A 126 17.08 17.25 -26.43
CA LEU A 126 15.69 16.84 -26.64
C LEU A 126 15.02 17.63 -27.78
N GLU A 127 15.36 18.90 -27.92
CA GLU A 127 14.85 19.76 -28.98
C GLU A 127 15.37 19.38 -30.37
N LEU A 128 16.45 18.62 -30.43
CA LEU A 128 17.07 18.17 -31.70
C LEU A 128 16.49 16.85 -32.19
N LEU A 129 15.67 16.19 -31.38
CA LEU A 129 14.98 14.94 -31.70
C LEU A 129 13.56 15.23 -32.20
#